data_896b7930ec7de4e4017b00d315b69652
#
_entry.id   896b7930ec7de4e4017b00d315b69652
#
_cell.length_a   1.000
_cell.length_b   1.000
_cell.length_c   1.000
_cell.angle_alpha   90.00
_cell.angle_beta   90.00
_cell.angle_gamma   90.00
#
_symmetry.space_group_name_H-M   'P 1'
#
loop_
_entity.id
_entity.type
_entity.pdbx_description
1 polymer ?
#
loop_
_entity_poly.entity_id
_entity_poly.type
_entity_poly.pdbx_seq_one_letter_code
_entity_poly.pdbx_strand_id
1 'polypeptide(L)'
;RSPLTAAGGWEVFPELSFRDNIWYGLVCMEKSTDIGGFFGLELPEYGNFPQWHAGRSVAVNSGRRALEYILRCLGGVRRVYVPWYTCATILEPMELLQIPSSFYRIDERLEPESLPVLEEGEYFLYANYFGIKEACVDMLAERYGGRLIVDNALALYSPPRAGTAALYSPRKFSGLPDGGVVVMDRPRLELEERDESLPHAAFLLECAACGPEAASGACERSERRLKSVPLRRMSRLTERLINGIDYESARHRRMENFLFLHERLGHLNRLSPDVNAMSAPSCYPFRTGLPELRDALIDAHVLIPLLWPEVLEWAPFDGVERKLALNLLCIPESMPKEAVHQLLRGGYDKVYEAG
;
A
#
# COMPACT_ATOMS: atom_id res chain seq x y z
N ARG A 1 45.72 -55.17 13.79
CA ARG A 1 45.78 -54.15 14.88
C ARG A 1 44.44 -53.45 14.89
N SER A 2 43.77 -53.52 16.03
CA SER A 2 42.35 -53.21 16.31
C SER A 2 41.97 -51.77 16.12
N PRO A 3 40.67 -51.47 15.80
CA PRO A 3 40.14 -50.13 15.78
C PRO A 3 39.69 -49.69 17.19
N LEU A 4 39.92 -48.44 17.52
CA LEU A 4 39.42 -47.76 18.71
C LEU A 4 37.94 -47.39 18.50
N THR A 5 37.10 -47.92 19.36
CA THR A 5 35.72 -47.47 19.53
C THR A 5 35.72 -46.19 20.40
N ALA A 6 35.20 -45.11 19.87
CA ALA A 6 34.83 -43.94 20.68
C ALA A 6 33.30 -43.91 20.81
N ALA A 7 32.85 -44.27 22.00
CA ALA A 7 31.45 -44.00 22.42
C ALA A 7 31.38 -42.54 22.89
N GLY A 8 30.60 -41.73 22.25
CA GLY A 8 30.19 -40.40 22.72
C GLY A 8 28.73 -40.24 22.45
N GLY A 9 27.91 -40.47 23.48
CA GLY A 9 26.46 -40.28 23.41
C GLY A 9 26.13 -38.80 23.23
N TRP A 10 25.36 -38.51 22.24
CA TRP A 10 24.67 -37.22 22.11
C TRP A 10 23.36 -37.33 22.88
N GLU A 11 23.20 -36.50 23.91
CA GLU A 11 21.94 -36.36 24.61
C GLU A 11 20.90 -35.80 23.59
N VAL A 12 19.89 -36.58 23.38
CA VAL A 12 18.69 -36.17 22.61
C VAL A 12 17.91 -35.24 23.53
N PHE A 13 17.88 -33.96 23.21
CA PHE A 13 16.95 -33.03 23.84
C PHE A 13 15.51 -33.46 23.50
N PRO A 14 14.59 -33.42 24.50
CA PRO A 14 13.22 -33.85 24.28
C PRO A 14 12.54 -32.93 23.29
N GLU A 15 11.79 -33.53 22.34
CA GLU A 15 10.91 -32.89 21.42
C GLU A 15 9.98 -31.91 22.15
N LEU A 16 10.21 -30.61 21.97
CA LEU A 16 9.20 -29.60 22.27
C LEU A 16 8.04 -29.81 21.30
N SER A 17 6.92 -30.33 21.82
CA SER A 17 5.69 -30.46 21.10
C SER A 17 5.14 -29.10 20.72
N PHE A 18 5.42 -28.67 19.50
CA PHE A 18 4.67 -27.60 18.87
C PHE A 18 3.29 -28.15 18.48
N ARG A 19 2.39 -28.17 19.43
CA ARG A 19 0.95 -28.23 19.14
C ARG A 19 0.38 -26.84 19.31
N ASP A 20 -0.38 -26.53 18.27
CA ASP A 20 -1.47 -25.56 18.16
C ASP A 20 -1.17 -24.19 17.59
N ASN A 21 -1.72 -24.05 16.37
CA ASN A 21 -2.23 -22.83 15.75
C ASN A 21 -1.26 -21.83 15.12
N ILE A 22 -0.55 -22.24 14.07
CA ILE A 22 -0.24 -21.28 13.00
C ILE A 22 -0.41 -21.98 11.64
N TRP A 23 -1.63 -21.98 11.12
CA TRP A 23 -1.90 -22.19 9.71
C TRP A 23 -1.69 -20.86 8.95
N TYR A 24 -0.47 -20.36 8.98
CA TYR A 24 -0.03 -19.49 7.89
C TYR A 24 0.41 -20.42 6.79
N GLY A 25 -0.13 -20.20 5.57
CA GLY A 25 0.23 -21.02 4.43
C GLY A 25 1.73 -21.23 4.37
N LEU A 26 2.17 -22.38 4.85
CA LEU A 26 3.52 -22.87 4.67
C LEU A 26 3.75 -22.91 3.17
N VAL A 27 4.34 -21.84 2.64
CA VAL A 27 5.05 -21.91 1.36
C VAL A 27 6.09 -22.98 1.62
N CYS A 28 5.85 -24.16 1.07
CA CYS A 28 6.81 -25.24 1.06
C CYS A 28 8.06 -24.71 0.34
N MET A 29 9.00 -24.15 1.11
CA MET A 29 10.37 -24.03 0.64
C MET A 29 10.78 -25.47 0.42
N GLU A 30 11.03 -25.87 -0.82
CA GLU A 30 11.88 -27.03 -1.06
C GLU A 30 13.13 -26.77 -0.24
N LYS A 31 13.25 -27.46 0.89
CA LYS A 31 14.45 -27.38 1.71
C LYS A 31 15.55 -27.89 0.83
N SER A 32 16.51 -27.02 0.48
CA SER A 32 17.79 -27.51 -0.03
C SER A 32 18.28 -28.54 0.98
N THR A 33 18.55 -29.74 0.49
CA THR A 33 19.14 -30.80 1.28
C THR A 33 20.61 -30.55 1.56
N ASP A 34 21.18 -29.49 0.99
CA ASP A 34 22.56 -29.11 1.11
C ASP A 34 22.82 -28.44 2.45
N ILE A 35 23.82 -28.92 3.18
CA ILE A 35 24.27 -28.39 4.46
C ILE A 35 25.61 -27.68 4.22
N GLY A 36 25.66 -26.40 4.62
CA GLY A 36 26.83 -25.54 4.42
C GLY A 36 26.65 -24.59 3.25
N GLY A 37 27.66 -23.81 2.91
CA GLY A 37 27.64 -22.84 1.84
C GLY A 37 28.00 -21.42 2.31
N PHE A 38 27.48 -20.41 1.60
CA PHE A 38 27.73 -19.01 1.91
C PHE A 38 26.69 -18.47 2.93
N PHE A 39 27.11 -17.48 3.72
CA PHE A 39 26.17 -16.73 4.54
C PHE A 39 25.24 -15.91 3.67
N GLY A 40 23.95 -15.99 3.94
CA GLY A 40 22.93 -15.20 3.27
C GLY A 40 22.65 -13.87 3.98
N LEU A 41 21.77 -13.05 3.40
CA LEU A 41 21.21 -11.89 4.08
C LEU A 41 20.27 -12.39 5.19
N GLU A 42 20.62 -12.08 6.44
CA GLU A 42 19.78 -12.36 7.59
C GLU A 42 18.66 -11.33 7.68
N LEU A 43 17.42 -11.79 7.58
CA LEU A 43 16.23 -10.97 7.75
C LEU A 43 15.48 -11.41 9.00
N PRO A 44 15.03 -10.49 9.86
CA PRO A 44 14.18 -10.83 10.98
C PRO A 44 12.89 -11.49 10.51
N GLU A 45 12.21 -12.19 11.40
CA GLU A 45 10.92 -12.84 11.14
C GLU A 45 9.89 -12.38 12.18
N TYR A 46 9.18 -11.32 11.88
CA TYR A 46 8.07 -10.84 12.72
C TYR A 46 6.77 -11.57 12.40
N GLY A 47 6.51 -11.86 11.11
CA GLY A 47 5.34 -12.59 10.66
C GLY A 47 3.98 -11.92 10.93
N ASN A 48 3.99 -10.63 11.28
CA ASN A 48 2.83 -9.88 11.75
C ASN A 48 2.25 -8.92 10.69
N PHE A 49 2.37 -9.27 9.40
CA PHE A 49 1.78 -8.44 8.34
C PHE A 49 0.27 -8.26 8.57
N PRO A 50 -0.24 -7.02 8.69
CA PRO A 50 -1.57 -6.75 9.21
C PRO A 50 -2.71 -7.27 8.33
N GLN A 51 -2.44 -7.56 7.06
CA GLN A 51 -3.45 -8.00 6.10
C GLN A 51 -3.40 -9.51 5.79
N TRP A 52 -2.68 -10.30 6.60
CA TRP A 52 -2.78 -11.76 6.52
C TRP A 52 -4.01 -12.24 7.30
N HIS A 53 -5.06 -12.60 6.57
CA HIS A 53 -6.29 -13.18 7.11
C HIS A 53 -6.48 -14.58 6.56
N ALA A 54 -6.42 -15.60 7.41
CA ALA A 54 -6.47 -16.99 7.01
C ALA A 54 -7.69 -17.30 6.12
N GLY A 55 -7.45 -17.91 4.95
CA GLY A 55 -8.48 -18.27 3.98
C GLY A 55 -9.14 -17.11 3.23
N ARG A 56 -8.74 -15.85 3.53
CA ARG A 56 -9.32 -14.65 2.90
C ARG A 56 -8.28 -13.81 2.16
N SER A 57 -7.00 -13.93 2.50
CA SER A 57 -5.92 -13.16 1.88
C SER A 57 -5.25 -13.92 0.76
N VAL A 58 -4.96 -13.21 -0.33
CA VAL A 58 -4.16 -13.71 -1.46
C VAL A 58 -3.07 -12.71 -1.78
N ALA A 59 -1.82 -13.20 -1.81
CA ALA A 59 -0.65 -12.41 -2.18
C ALA A 59 -0.40 -12.47 -3.67
N VAL A 60 -0.41 -11.32 -4.32
CA VAL A 60 -0.18 -11.14 -5.75
C VAL A 60 0.99 -10.18 -6.00
N ASN A 61 1.42 -10.07 -7.22
CA ASN A 61 2.64 -9.34 -7.58
C ASN A 61 2.51 -7.79 -7.63
N SER A 62 1.30 -7.21 -7.58
CA SER A 62 1.13 -5.76 -7.44
C SER A 62 -0.29 -5.37 -7.02
N GLY A 63 -0.50 -4.13 -6.56
CA GLY A 63 -1.83 -3.60 -6.26
C GLY A 63 -2.77 -3.60 -7.48
N ARG A 64 -2.23 -3.29 -8.67
CA ARG A 64 -2.94 -3.40 -9.95
C ARG A 64 -3.45 -4.83 -10.19
N ARG A 65 -2.59 -5.81 -9.97
CA ARG A 65 -2.96 -7.22 -10.12
C ARG A 65 -3.86 -7.72 -9.00
N ALA A 66 -3.85 -7.07 -7.84
CA ALA A 66 -4.83 -7.31 -6.79
C ALA A 66 -6.25 -6.92 -7.25
N LEU A 67 -6.41 -5.77 -7.91
CA LEU A 67 -7.71 -5.43 -8.51
C LEU A 67 -8.13 -6.39 -9.62
N GLU A 68 -7.20 -6.77 -10.51
CA GLU A 68 -7.47 -7.78 -11.53
C GLU A 68 -7.96 -9.10 -10.92
N TYR A 69 -7.28 -9.56 -9.86
CA TYR A 69 -7.68 -10.77 -9.13
C TYR A 69 -9.10 -10.67 -8.58
N ILE A 70 -9.43 -9.55 -7.92
CA ILE A 70 -10.77 -9.31 -7.39
C ILE A 70 -11.81 -9.39 -8.50
N LEU A 71 -11.62 -8.66 -9.59
CA LEU A 71 -12.57 -8.61 -10.71
C LEU A 71 -12.79 -10.00 -11.35
N ARG A 72 -11.73 -10.81 -11.50
CA ARG A 72 -11.84 -12.19 -11.98
C ARG A 72 -12.60 -13.10 -11.00
N CYS A 73 -12.39 -12.93 -9.69
CA CYS A 73 -13.09 -13.70 -8.67
C CYS A 73 -14.57 -13.35 -8.58
N LEU A 74 -14.93 -12.09 -8.73
CA LEU A 74 -16.33 -11.64 -8.70
C LEU A 74 -17.11 -12.24 -9.87
N GLY A 75 -16.52 -12.32 -11.05
CA GLY A 75 -17.17 -12.86 -12.25
C GLY A 75 -18.41 -12.06 -12.68
N GLY A 76 -18.74 -12.06 -13.95
CA GLY A 76 -19.94 -11.37 -14.45
C GLY A 76 -20.00 -9.86 -14.15
N VAL A 77 -18.86 -9.23 -13.92
CA VAL A 77 -18.78 -7.79 -13.67
C VAL A 77 -19.14 -7.04 -14.93
N ARG A 78 -20.23 -6.27 -14.88
CA ARG A 78 -20.76 -5.50 -16.00
C ARG A 78 -20.27 -4.05 -16.01
N ARG A 79 -19.96 -3.51 -14.84
CA ARG A 79 -19.48 -2.13 -14.66
C ARG A 79 -18.83 -1.93 -13.31
N VAL A 80 -17.83 -1.04 -13.26
CA VAL A 80 -17.25 -0.55 -12.01
C VAL A 80 -17.36 0.98 -11.97
N TYR A 81 -17.95 1.50 -10.91
CA TYR A 81 -17.93 2.94 -10.61
C TYR A 81 -16.60 3.28 -9.93
N VAL A 82 -15.88 4.25 -10.47
CA VAL A 82 -14.55 4.67 -10.00
C VAL A 82 -14.51 6.19 -9.77
N PRO A 83 -13.75 6.69 -8.77
CA PRO A 83 -13.66 8.13 -8.57
C PRO A 83 -12.83 8.80 -9.67
N TRP A 84 -13.15 10.04 -10.05
CA TRP A 84 -12.31 10.84 -10.93
C TRP A 84 -10.93 11.12 -10.32
N TYR A 85 -10.85 11.26 -8.98
CA TYR A 85 -9.59 11.45 -8.26
C TYR A 85 -8.97 10.10 -7.89
N THR A 86 -8.24 9.51 -8.82
CA THR A 86 -7.61 8.20 -8.64
C THR A 86 -6.40 8.02 -9.56
N CYS A 87 -5.61 6.99 -9.31
CA CYS A 87 -4.47 6.60 -10.12
C CYS A 87 -4.92 5.93 -11.44
N ALA A 88 -4.29 6.28 -12.56
CA ALA A 88 -4.54 5.62 -13.85
C ALA A 88 -4.42 4.09 -13.81
N THR A 89 -3.54 3.58 -12.94
CA THR A 89 -3.32 2.14 -12.80
C THR A 89 -4.54 1.33 -12.37
N ILE A 90 -5.56 1.99 -11.81
CA ILE A 90 -6.85 1.37 -11.45
C ILE A 90 -7.64 0.98 -12.71
N LEU A 91 -7.51 1.73 -13.80
CA LEU A 91 -8.25 1.48 -15.03
C LEU A 91 -7.69 0.29 -15.82
N GLU A 92 -6.39 0.03 -15.73
CA GLU A 92 -5.72 -1.02 -16.50
C GLU A 92 -6.33 -2.43 -16.35
N PRO A 93 -6.68 -2.93 -15.13
CA PRO A 93 -7.35 -4.22 -14.99
C PRO A 93 -8.74 -4.26 -15.62
N MET A 94 -9.46 -3.15 -15.59
CA MET A 94 -10.79 -3.05 -16.20
C MET A 94 -10.69 -3.05 -17.72
N GLU A 95 -9.75 -2.31 -18.29
CA GLU A 95 -9.46 -2.33 -19.73
C GLU A 95 -9.04 -3.72 -20.20
N LEU A 96 -8.11 -4.38 -19.45
CA LEU A 96 -7.66 -5.74 -19.76
C LEU A 96 -8.82 -6.75 -19.79
N LEU A 97 -9.78 -6.60 -18.88
CA LEU A 97 -10.93 -7.49 -18.74
C LEU A 97 -12.14 -7.01 -19.56
N GLN A 98 -12.01 -5.92 -20.30
CA GLN A 98 -13.08 -5.29 -21.07
C GLN A 98 -14.31 -4.95 -20.21
N ILE A 99 -14.08 -4.53 -18.97
CA ILE A 99 -15.12 -4.12 -18.04
C ILE A 99 -15.32 -2.60 -18.16
N PRO A 100 -16.50 -2.11 -18.50
CA PRO A 100 -16.80 -0.70 -18.54
C PRO A 100 -16.61 -0.04 -17.16
N SER A 101 -15.99 1.14 -17.13
CA SER A 101 -15.92 2.00 -15.96
C SER A 101 -16.84 3.21 -16.10
N SER A 102 -17.41 3.66 -14.98
CA SER A 102 -18.17 4.92 -14.90
C SER A 102 -17.58 5.77 -13.80
N PHE A 103 -17.24 7.01 -14.13
CA PHE A 103 -16.62 7.88 -13.15
C PHE A 103 -17.67 8.59 -12.28
N TYR A 104 -17.35 8.76 -10.98
CA TYR A 104 -18.12 9.58 -10.06
C TYR A 104 -17.27 10.69 -9.46
N ARG A 105 -17.93 11.78 -9.03
CA ARG A 105 -17.27 12.90 -8.37
C ARG A 105 -17.08 12.66 -6.88
N ILE A 106 -16.00 13.25 -6.37
CA ILE A 106 -15.77 13.35 -4.94
C ILE A 106 -15.83 14.81 -4.51
N ASP A 107 -16.14 15.01 -3.23
CA ASP A 107 -16.14 16.32 -2.61
C ASP A 107 -14.75 16.72 -2.07
N GLU A 108 -14.70 17.89 -1.46
CA GLU A 108 -13.51 18.43 -0.84
C GLU A 108 -13.02 17.64 0.39
N ARG A 109 -13.86 16.72 0.91
CA ARG A 109 -13.53 15.80 2.00
C ARG A 109 -13.04 14.45 1.52
N LEU A 110 -12.88 14.28 0.21
CA LEU A 110 -12.52 13.01 -0.43
C LEU A 110 -13.64 11.94 -0.31
N GLU A 111 -14.89 12.37 -0.25
CA GLU A 111 -16.07 11.50 -0.16
C GLU A 111 -16.89 11.57 -1.46
N PRO A 112 -17.62 10.51 -1.84
CA PRO A 112 -18.45 10.55 -3.04
C PRO A 112 -19.57 11.62 -2.92
N GLU A 113 -19.67 12.52 -3.91
CA GLU A 113 -20.76 13.52 -3.96
C GLU A 113 -22.13 12.86 -4.13
N SER A 114 -22.17 11.71 -4.79
CA SER A 114 -23.39 10.94 -5.00
C SER A 114 -23.14 9.45 -4.95
N LEU A 115 -24.13 8.70 -4.50
CA LEU A 115 -24.06 7.26 -4.36
C LEU A 115 -25.06 6.61 -5.32
N PRO A 116 -24.60 6.01 -6.45
CA PRO A 116 -25.48 5.37 -7.41
C PRO A 116 -26.21 4.17 -6.80
N VAL A 117 -27.39 3.88 -7.33
CA VAL A 117 -28.04 2.59 -7.11
C VAL A 117 -27.39 1.60 -8.07
N LEU A 118 -26.76 0.56 -7.51
CA LEU A 118 -26.07 -0.45 -8.31
C LEU A 118 -27.06 -1.48 -8.85
N GLU A 119 -26.95 -1.80 -10.12
CA GLU A 119 -27.63 -2.94 -10.73
C GLU A 119 -26.85 -4.25 -10.52
N GLU A 120 -27.42 -5.37 -10.92
CA GLU A 120 -26.73 -6.66 -10.89
C GLU A 120 -25.47 -6.62 -11.77
N GLY A 121 -24.34 -7.11 -11.21
CA GLY A 121 -23.03 -7.08 -11.87
C GLY A 121 -22.35 -5.70 -11.83
N GLU A 122 -22.90 -4.71 -11.16
CA GLU A 122 -22.25 -3.41 -10.96
C GLU A 122 -21.59 -3.33 -9.58
N TYR A 123 -20.41 -2.73 -9.55
CA TYR A 123 -19.57 -2.59 -8.36
C TYR A 123 -19.15 -1.14 -8.16
N PHE A 124 -18.97 -0.78 -6.91
CA PHE A 124 -18.47 0.54 -6.51
C PHE A 124 -17.05 0.39 -5.96
N LEU A 125 -16.07 1.06 -6.57
CA LEU A 125 -14.70 1.11 -6.10
C LEU A 125 -14.48 2.44 -5.39
N TYR A 126 -14.04 2.39 -4.14
CA TYR A 126 -13.68 3.57 -3.35
C TYR A 126 -12.22 3.49 -2.92
N ALA A 127 -11.47 4.55 -3.16
CA ALA A 127 -10.12 4.70 -2.64
C ALA A 127 -10.21 5.19 -1.18
N ASN A 128 -9.68 4.40 -0.24
CA ASN A 128 -9.50 4.84 1.14
C ASN A 128 -8.32 5.80 1.20
N TYR A 129 -8.59 7.05 0.89
CA TYR A 129 -7.57 8.07 0.71
C TYR A 129 -6.70 8.21 1.94
N PHE A 130 -5.42 7.88 1.79
CA PHE A 130 -4.34 8.01 2.78
C PHE A 130 -4.54 7.24 4.09
N GLY A 131 -5.63 6.47 4.25
CA GLY A 131 -6.01 5.80 5.50
C GLY A 131 -6.74 6.71 6.49
N ILE A 132 -7.25 7.86 6.03
CA ILE A 132 -7.98 8.83 6.87
C ILE A 132 -9.50 8.80 6.64
N LYS A 133 -10.00 7.86 5.81
CA LYS A 133 -11.41 7.83 5.39
C LYS A 133 -12.16 6.58 5.89
N GLU A 134 -11.77 6.07 7.05
CA GLU A 134 -12.35 4.85 7.64
C GLU A 134 -13.88 4.93 7.80
N ALA A 135 -14.40 6.05 8.31
CA ALA A 135 -15.84 6.26 8.48
C ALA A 135 -16.62 6.24 7.14
N CYS A 136 -16.01 6.78 6.07
CA CYS A 136 -16.61 6.72 4.73
C CYS A 136 -16.59 5.28 4.20
N VAL A 137 -15.51 4.53 4.43
CA VAL A 137 -15.44 3.11 4.07
C VAL A 137 -16.51 2.31 4.81
N ASP A 138 -16.74 2.57 6.11
CA ASP A 138 -17.77 1.91 6.90
C ASP A 138 -19.17 2.17 6.33
N MET A 139 -19.50 3.43 6.07
CA MET A 139 -20.76 3.83 5.46
C MET A 139 -20.98 3.16 4.08
N LEU A 140 -19.95 3.10 3.25
CA LEU A 140 -20.04 2.48 1.94
C LEU A 140 -20.17 0.94 2.04
N ALA A 141 -19.51 0.31 3.03
CA ALA A 141 -19.63 -1.11 3.29
C ALA A 141 -21.05 -1.50 3.74
N GLU A 142 -21.67 -0.69 4.60
CA GLU A 142 -23.08 -0.87 4.98
C GLU A 142 -24.01 -0.74 3.77
N ARG A 143 -23.75 0.23 2.90
CA ARG A 143 -24.60 0.50 1.73
C ARG A 143 -24.48 -0.56 0.63
N TYR A 144 -23.28 -0.95 0.28
CA TYR A 144 -23.01 -1.76 -0.93
C TYR A 144 -22.65 -3.21 -0.62
N GLY A 145 -22.17 -3.52 0.59
CA GLY A 145 -21.79 -4.86 1.01
C GLY A 145 -20.82 -5.50 0.01
N GLY A 146 -21.16 -6.69 -0.48
CA GLY A 146 -20.34 -7.46 -1.43
C GLY A 146 -20.12 -6.81 -2.79
N ARG A 147 -20.75 -5.66 -3.07
CA ARG A 147 -20.55 -4.87 -4.28
C ARG A 147 -19.60 -3.68 -4.07
N LEU A 148 -19.00 -3.56 -2.87
CA LEU A 148 -17.94 -2.59 -2.60
C LEU A 148 -16.57 -3.22 -2.82
N ILE A 149 -15.72 -2.52 -3.57
CA ILE A 149 -14.27 -2.78 -3.68
C ILE A 149 -13.56 -1.62 -3.00
N VAL A 150 -12.78 -1.90 -1.96
CA VAL A 150 -12.00 -0.89 -1.24
C VAL A 150 -10.57 -0.90 -1.73
N ASP A 151 -10.11 0.20 -2.31
CA ASP A 151 -8.71 0.40 -2.64
C ASP A 151 -7.96 0.97 -1.43
N ASN A 152 -7.29 0.09 -0.69
CA ASN A 152 -6.41 0.42 0.42
C ASN A 152 -4.92 0.53 0.01
N ALA A 153 -4.63 0.86 -1.25
CA ALA A 153 -3.24 1.02 -1.69
C ALA A 153 -2.48 2.08 -0.88
N LEU A 154 -3.17 3.11 -0.38
CA LEU A 154 -2.65 4.14 0.50
C LEU A 154 -3.14 4.01 1.96
N ALA A 155 -3.64 2.83 2.35
CA ALA A 155 -4.23 2.58 3.67
C ALA A 155 -3.89 1.17 4.17
N LEU A 156 -2.58 0.83 4.25
CA LEU A 156 -2.11 -0.51 4.59
C LEU A 156 -2.67 -1.04 5.91
N TYR A 157 -2.84 -0.18 6.89
CA TYR A 157 -3.29 -0.53 8.23
C TYR A 157 -4.82 -0.49 8.41
N SER A 158 -5.56 -0.11 7.36
CA SER A 158 -7.02 -0.15 7.36
C SER A 158 -7.51 -1.60 7.41
N PRO A 159 -8.36 -1.98 8.39
CA PRO A 159 -8.88 -3.34 8.44
C PRO A 159 -9.86 -3.58 7.28
N PRO A 160 -9.90 -4.80 6.71
CA PRO A 160 -10.89 -5.14 5.71
C PRO A 160 -12.29 -5.19 6.34
N ARG A 161 -13.31 -4.78 5.61
CA ARG A 161 -14.71 -4.86 6.06
C ARG A 161 -15.32 -6.21 5.66
N ALA A 162 -16.12 -6.77 6.54
CA ALA A 162 -16.82 -8.01 6.27
C ALA A 162 -17.72 -7.87 5.03
N GLY A 163 -17.75 -8.89 4.20
CA GLY A 163 -18.58 -8.91 3.00
C GLY A 163 -18.03 -8.08 1.82
N THR A 164 -16.95 -7.32 1.98
CA THR A 164 -16.37 -6.51 0.90
C THR A 164 -15.12 -7.17 0.32
N ALA A 165 -14.66 -6.66 -0.83
CA ALA A 165 -13.34 -6.97 -1.36
C ALA A 165 -12.40 -5.78 -1.14
N ALA A 166 -11.18 -6.02 -0.66
CA ALA A 166 -10.18 -4.99 -0.45
C ALA A 166 -8.86 -5.35 -1.12
N LEU A 167 -8.20 -4.36 -1.70
CA LEU A 167 -6.84 -4.49 -2.20
C LEU A 167 -5.87 -3.62 -1.40
N TYR A 168 -4.62 -4.10 -1.27
CA TYR A 168 -3.55 -3.40 -0.57
C TYR A 168 -2.27 -3.40 -1.41
N SER A 169 -1.47 -2.35 -1.26
CA SER A 169 -0.17 -2.22 -1.92
C SER A 169 0.93 -1.98 -0.89
N PRO A 170 1.53 -3.04 -0.30
CA PRO A 170 2.59 -2.92 0.72
C PRO A 170 3.79 -2.10 0.24
N ARG A 171 4.04 -2.06 -1.06
CA ARG A 171 5.09 -1.29 -1.72
C ARG A 171 4.99 0.23 -1.52
N LYS A 172 3.81 0.71 -1.17
CA LYS A 172 3.57 2.13 -0.83
C LYS A 172 4.02 2.48 0.60
N PHE A 173 4.32 1.47 1.42
CA PHE A 173 4.67 1.61 2.83
C PHE A 173 6.07 1.11 3.16
N SER A 174 6.63 0.25 2.31
CA SER A 174 7.90 -0.43 2.55
C SER A 174 8.65 -0.65 1.25
N GLY A 175 9.97 -0.75 1.34
CA GLY A 175 10.84 -1.09 0.21
C GLY A 175 10.65 -2.53 -0.21
N LEU A 176 9.87 -2.75 -1.26
CA LEU A 176 9.53 -4.07 -1.80
C LEU A 176 9.59 -4.04 -3.33
N PRO A 177 10.15 -5.10 -3.98
CA PRO A 177 10.31 -5.10 -5.43
C PRO A 177 9.03 -5.44 -6.21
N ASP A 178 8.10 -6.17 -5.58
CA ASP A 178 6.76 -6.49 -6.07
C ASP A 178 5.80 -6.54 -4.89
N GLY A 179 4.56 -6.88 -5.08
CA GLY A 179 3.61 -7.15 -4.01
C GLY A 179 2.32 -6.33 -4.05
N GLY A 180 1.24 -7.06 -3.95
CA GLY A 180 -0.12 -6.63 -3.69
C GLY A 180 -0.81 -7.69 -2.84
N VAL A 181 -1.82 -7.31 -2.09
CA VAL A 181 -2.61 -8.24 -1.28
C VAL A 181 -4.08 -7.98 -1.53
N VAL A 182 -4.81 -9.05 -1.73
CA VAL A 182 -6.27 -9.06 -1.79
C VAL A 182 -6.79 -9.62 -0.47
N VAL A 183 -7.84 -9.02 0.07
CA VAL A 183 -8.63 -9.60 1.15
C VAL A 183 -10.09 -9.63 0.71
N MET A 184 -10.69 -10.80 0.64
CA MET A 184 -12.09 -11.02 0.29
C MET A 184 -12.62 -12.33 0.89
N ASP A 185 -13.92 -12.45 1.08
CA ASP A 185 -14.49 -13.60 1.77
C ASP A 185 -14.32 -14.94 1.03
N ARG A 186 -14.26 -14.91 -0.29
CA ARG A 186 -14.17 -16.13 -1.12
C ARG A 186 -13.22 -15.95 -2.29
N PRO A 187 -11.90 -15.93 -2.05
CA PRO A 187 -10.94 -15.98 -3.15
C PRO A 187 -11.06 -17.33 -3.87
N ARG A 188 -11.31 -17.30 -5.19
CA ARG A 188 -11.62 -18.51 -5.96
C ARG A 188 -10.60 -18.83 -7.04
N LEU A 189 -9.77 -17.86 -7.39
CA LEU A 189 -8.79 -18.01 -8.47
C LEU A 189 -7.49 -18.55 -7.87
N GLU A 190 -7.11 -19.75 -8.28
CA GLU A 190 -5.80 -20.31 -7.98
C GLU A 190 -4.76 -19.73 -8.94
N LEU A 191 -3.63 -19.30 -8.39
CA LEU A 191 -2.52 -18.77 -9.16
C LEU A 191 -1.38 -19.79 -9.13
N GLU A 192 -1.07 -20.39 -10.29
CA GLU A 192 0.00 -21.36 -10.42
C GLU A 192 1.37 -20.69 -10.47
N GLU A 193 1.48 -19.63 -11.28
CA GLU A 193 2.74 -18.94 -11.50
C GLU A 193 3.06 -17.94 -10.37
N ARG A 194 4.34 -17.94 -10.00
CA ARG A 194 4.90 -16.97 -9.05
C ARG A 194 5.74 -15.94 -9.80
N ASP A 195 5.70 -14.70 -9.33
CA ASP A 195 6.58 -13.66 -9.86
C ASP A 195 8.03 -13.87 -9.41
N GLU A 196 8.96 -13.37 -10.22
CA GLU A 196 10.39 -13.40 -9.94
C GLU A 196 10.92 -11.96 -9.90
N SER A 197 11.06 -11.43 -8.69
CA SER A 197 11.48 -10.05 -8.50
C SER A 197 12.96 -9.87 -8.15
N LEU A 198 13.69 -10.97 -7.88
CA LEU A 198 15.10 -10.90 -7.48
C LEU A 198 15.98 -10.09 -8.47
N PRO A 199 15.89 -10.29 -9.80
CA PRO A 199 16.68 -9.50 -10.75
C PRO A 199 16.34 -8.01 -10.78
N HIS A 200 15.23 -7.62 -10.15
CA HIS A 200 14.68 -6.27 -10.15
C HIS A 200 14.69 -5.60 -8.78
N ALA A 201 15.35 -6.24 -7.79
CA ALA A 201 15.40 -5.78 -6.40
C ALA A 201 16.66 -4.96 -6.06
N ALA A 202 17.57 -4.76 -7.03
CA ALA A 202 18.84 -4.07 -6.82
C ALA A 202 18.67 -2.67 -6.21
N PHE A 203 17.60 -1.94 -6.58
CA PHE A 203 17.31 -0.61 -6.04
C PHE A 203 17.18 -0.58 -4.52
N LEU A 204 16.78 -1.68 -3.88
CA LEU A 204 16.68 -1.77 -2.41
C LEU A 204 18.05 -1.69 -1.76
N LEU A 205 19.04 -2.40 -2.31
CA LEU A 205 20.42 -2.39 -1.84
C LEU A 205 21.12 -1.07 -2.20
N GLU A 206 20.89 -0.56 -3.41
CA GLU A 206 21.40 0.76 -3.86
C GLU A 206 20.86 1.87 -2.95
N CYS A 207 19.57 1.84 -2.62
CA CYS A 207 18.95 2.81 -1.70
C CYS A 207 19.57 2.73 -0.29
N ALA A 208 19.80 1.52 0.22
CA ALA A 208 20.41 1.30 1.52
C ALA A 208 21.89 1.74 1.57
N ALA A 209 22.64 1.53 0.49
CA ALA A 209 24.07 1.84 0.41
C ALA A 209 24.36 3.31 0.06
N CYS A 210 23.58 3.91 -0.85
CA CYS A 210 23.89 5.18 -1.51
C CYS A 210 22.75 6.22 -1.40
N GLY A 211 21.62 5.86 -0.81
CA GLY A 211 20.44 6.71 -0.69
C GLY A 211 19.47 6.63 -1.88
N PRO A 212 18.28 7.24 -1.73
CA PRO A 212 17.17 7.08 -2.69
C PRO A 212 17.44 7.69 -4.07
N GLU A 213 18.23 8.77 -4.13
CA GLU A 213 18.58 9.42 -5.40
C GLU A 213 19.41 8.50 -6.30
N ALA A 214 20.43 7.83 -5.74
CA ALA A 214 21.27 6.88 -6.48
C ALA A 214 20.45 5.68 -6.99
N ALA A 215 19.45 5.24 -6.23
CA ALA A 215 18.60 4.10 -6.57
C ALA A 215 17.48 4.44 -7.58
N SER A 216 17.25 5.72 -7.93
CA SER A 216 16.10 6.16 -8.71
C SER A 216 15.95 5.43 -10.04
N GLY A 217 17.03 5.31 -10.83
CA GLY A 217 17.00 4.63 -12.13
C GLY A 217 16.68 3.13 -12.05
N ALA A 218 17.17 2.44 -11.02
CA ALA A 218 16.85 1.03 -10.79
C ALA A 218 15.38 0.86 -10.29
N CYS A 219 14.91 1.78 -9.46
CA CYS A 219 13.52 1.83 -9.00
C CYS A 219 12.57 2.01 -10.18
N GLU A 220 12.82 2.96 -11.07
CA GLU A 220 12.02 3.19 -12.27
C GLU A 220 11.98 1.97 -13.21
N ARG A 221 13.10 1.25 -13.37
CA ARG A 221 13.13 0.01 -14.16
C ARG A 221 12.24 -1.06 -13.53
N SER A 222 12.27 -1.19 -12.20
CA SER A 222 11.40 -2.10 -11.45
C SER A 222 9.92 -1.74 -11.61
N GLU A 223 9.57 -0.46 -11.53
CA GLU A 223 8.20 0.03 -11.74
C GLU A 223 7.71 -0.23 -13.18
N ARG A 224 8.53 0.06 -14.18
CA ARG A 224 8.18 -0.22 -15.59
C ARG A 224 7.93 -1.69 -15.84
N ARG A 225 8.74 -2.58 -15.25
CA ARG A 225 8.52 -4.02 -15.34
C ARG A 225 7.14 -4.42 -14.81
N LEU A 226 6.75 -3.93 -13.63
CA LEU A 226 5.48 -4.28 -13.01
C LEU A 226 4.25 -3.87 -13.84
N LYS A 227 4.38 -2.92 -14.77
CA LYS A 227 3.30 -2.58 -15.70
C LYS A 227 2.99 -3.71 -16.68
N SER A 228 4.02 -4.43 -17.13
CA SER A 228 3.91 -5.46 -18.16
C SER A 228 3.72 -6.89 -17.64
N VAL A 229 4.06 -7.14 -16.36
CA VAL A 229 3.95 -8.50 -15.79
C VAL A 229 2.48 -8.89 -15.58
N PRO A 230 2.07 -10.08 -16.03
CA PRO A 230 0.70 -10.57 -15.79
C PRO A 230 0.43 -10.84 -14.31
N LEU A 231 -0.83 -11.13 -14.00
CA LEU A 231 -1.25 -11.55 -12.66
C LEU A 231 -0.53 -12.84 -12.27
N ARG A 232 0.24 -12.77 -11.18
CA ARG A 232 1.00 -13.88 -10.58
C ARG A 232 0.96 -13.79 -9.07
N ARG A 233 1.33 -14.87 -8.40
CA ARG A 233 1.61 -14.84 -6.97
C ARG A 233 2.78 -13.91 -6.68
N MET A 234 2.78 -13.28 -5.51
CA MET A 234 3.91 -12.49 -4.98
C MET A 234 5.21 -13.30 -5.02
N SER A 235 6.35 -12.66 -5.29
CA SER A 235 7.65 -13.33 -5.31
C SER A 235 8.06 -13.83 -3.91
N ARG A 236 8.88 -14.87 -3.87
CA ARG A 236 9.45 -15.41 -2.61
C ARG A 236 10.28 -14.35 -1.87
N LEU A 237 11.03 -13.52 -2.61
CA LEU A 237 11.80 -12.43 -2.03
C LEU A 237 10.89 -11.46 -1.28
N THR A 238 9.81 -11.02 -1.90
CA THR A 238 8.87 -10.09 -1.28
C THR A 238 8.16 -10.69 -0.08
N GLU A 239 7.77 -11.97 -0.15
CA GLU A 239 7.20 -12.68 1.01
C GLU A 239 8.16 -12.69 2.21
N ARG A 240 9.45 -12.90 1.99
CA ARG A 240 10.48 -12.83 3.04
C ARG A 240 10.64 -11.41 3.58
N LEU A 241 10.72 -10.41 2.70
CA LEU A 241 10.86 -9.02 3.10
C LEU A 241 9.66 -8.52 3.91
N ILE A 242 8.43 -8.84 3.47
CA ILE A 242 7.19 -8.50 4.20
C ILE A 242 7.20 -9.08 5.61
N ASN A 243 7.58 -10.35 5.77
CA ASN A 243 7.62 -11.00 7.07
C ASN A 243 8.74 -10.46 7.97
N GLY A 244 9.74 -9.80 7.39
CA GLY A 244 10.85 -9.16 8.11
C GLY A 244 10.58 -7.73 8.60
N ILE A 245 9.38 -7.18 8.37
CA ILE A 245 9.04 -5.81 8.77
C ILE A 245 8.33 -5.82 10.13
N ASP A 246 8.78 -4.98 11.05
CA ASP A 246 8.07 -4.68 12.29
C ASP A 246 6.95 -3.66 12.02
N TYR A 247 5.77 -4.20 11.68
CA TYR A 247 4.60 -3.38 11.34
C TYR A 247 4.05 -2.61 12.54
N GLU A 248 4.16 -3.12 13.74
CA GLU A 248 3.66 -2.43 14.92
C GLU A 248 4.49 -1.18 15.22
N SER A 249 5.82 -1.31 15.23
CA SER A 249 6.70 -0.15 15.38
C SER A 249 6.58 0.83 14.21
N ALA A 250 6.38 0.34 12.99
CA ALA A 250 6.18 1.19 11.82
C ALA A 250 4.84 1.96 11.90
N ARG A 251 3.76 1.29 12.33
CA ARG A 251 2.45 1.91 12.57
C ARG A 251 2.54 3.00 13.64
N HIS A 252 3.19 2.70 14.75
CA HIS A 252 3.34 3.65 15.86
C HIS A 252 4.07 4.92 15.43
N ARG A 253 5.23 4.78 14.78
CA ARG A 253 6.00 5.92 14.25
C ARG A 253 5.21 6.79 13.26
N ARG A 254 4.44 6.16 12.37
CA ARG A 254 3.58 6.90 11.42
C ARG A 254 2.53 7.72 12.14
N MET A 255 1.86 7.13 13.15
CA MET A 255 0.88 7.86 13.95
C MET A 255 1.52 9.00 14.73
N GLU A 256 2.66 8.79 15.38
CA GLU A 256 3.38 9.86 16.08
C GLU A 256 3.75 11.01 15.15
N ASN A 257 4.30 10.71 13.97
CA ASN A 257 4.67 11.71 13.00
C ASN A 257 3.46 12.45 12.44
N PHE A 258 2.36 11.73 12.17
CA PHE A 258 1.12 12.36 11.73
C PHE A 258 0.58 13.33 12.77
N LEU A 259 0.48 12.91 14.03
CA LEU A 259 -0.02 13.75 15.13
C LEU A 259 0.88 14.97 15.35
N PHE A 260 2.19 14.79 15.26
CA PHE A 260 3.17 15.88 15.35
C PHE A 260 2.96 16.93 14.25
N LEU A 261 2.70 16.49 12.99
CA LEU A 261 2.38 17.39 11.89
C LEU A 261 1.02 18.04 12.07
N HIS A 262 0.02 17.25 12.51
CA HIS A 262 -1.34 17.75 12.68
C HIS A 262 -1.45 18.81 13.78
N GLU A 263 -0.73 18.65 14.88
CA GLU A 263 -0.65 19.67 15.93
C GLU A 263 -0.18 21.04 15.41
N ARG A 264 0.72 21.03 14.41
CA ARG A 264 1.34 22.25 13.85
C ARG A 264 0.64 22.80 12.64
N LEU A 265 0.15 21.93 11.76
CA LEU A 265 -0.41 22.29 10.46
C LEU A 265 -1.93 22.10 10.40
N GLY A 266 -2.55 21.46 11.39
CA GLY A 266 -3.96 21.09 11.35
C GLY A 266 -4.89 22.29 11.21
N HIS A 267 -4.56 23.41 11.84
CA HIS A 267 -5.35 24.64 11.76
C HIS A 267 -5.33 25.32 10.38
N LEU A 268 -4.35 24.99 9.53
CA LEU A 268 -4.22 25.43 8.14
C LEU A 268 -4.73 24.40 7.13
N ASN A 269 -4.93 23.15 7.59
CA ASN A 269 -5.32 22.06 6.73
C ASN A 269 -6.82 22.07 6.44
N ARG A 270 -7.19 22.38 5.21
CA ARG A 270 -8.60 22.39 4.78
C ARG A 270 -9.24 21.01 4.71
N LEU A 271 -8.46 19.92 4.86
CA LEU A 271 -8.98 18.56 4.80
C LEU A 271 -9.54 18.07 6.14
N SER A 272 -9.10 18.61 7.27
CA SER A 272 -9.57 18.30 8.62
C SER A 272 -9.76 16.79 8.91
N PRO A 273 -8.69 15.97 8.89
CA PRO A 273 -8.78 14.54 9.15
C PRO A 273 -9.22 14.28 10.61
N ASP A 274 -10.09 13.27 10.81
CA ASP A 274 -10.43 12.80 12.14
C ASP A 274 -9.34 11.87 12.68
N VAL A 275 -8.51 12.40 13.56
CA VAL A 275 -7.36 11.67 14.13
C VAL A 275 -7.74 10.47 14.98
N ASN A 276 -9.00 10.40 15.47
CA ASN A 276 -9.50 9.31 16.29
C ASN A 276 -10.13 8.18 15.47
N ALA A 277 -10.46 8.44 14.22
CA ALA A 277 -11.16 7.52 13.33
C ALA A 277 -10.34 7.19 12.06
N MET A 278 -9.03 7.07 12.20
CA MET A 278 -8.15 6.70 11.09
C MET A 278 -7.21 5.56 11.46
N SER A 279 -6.78 4.79 10.46
CA SER A 279 -5.63 3.88 10.58
C SER A 279 -4.33 4.65 10.34
N ALA A 280 -3.17 4.05 10.63
CA ALA A 280 -1.90 4.72 10.37
C ALA A 280 -1.76 5.10 8.89
N PRO A 281 -1.72 6.41 8.57
CA PRO A 281 -1.83 6.90 7.22
C PRO A 281 -0.54 6.71 6.40
N SER A 282 -0.63 6.87 5.08
CA SER A 282 0.53 6.77 4.19
C SER A 282 1.38 8.04 4.15
N CYS A 283 0.77 9.18 4.45
CA CYS A 283 1.39 10.49 4.50
C CYS A 283 0.51 11.43 5.34
N TYR A 284 0.99 12.61 5.66
CA TYR A 284 0.15 13.69 6.15
C TYR A 284 -0.47 14.43 4.94
N PRO A 285 -1.76 14.19 4.62
CA PRO A 285 -2.40 14.88 3.51
C PRO A 285 -2.74 16.30 3.91
N PHE A 286 -2.05 17.26 3.31
CA PHE A 286 -2.18 18.68 3.60
C PHE A 286 -2.82 19.41 2.43
N ARG A 287 -4.06 19.82 2.59
CA ARG A 287 -4.77 20.62 1.61
C ARG A 287 -4.64 22.09 1.95
N THR A 288 -3.92 22.79 1.11
CA THR A 288 -3.66 24.22 1.27
C THR A 288 -4.38 25.06 0.22
N GLY A 289 -4.51 26.37 0.47
CA GLY A 289 -4.90 27.34 -0.55
C GLY A 289 -3.72 28.03 -1.20
N LEU A 290 -2.48 27.60 -0.92
CA LEU A 290 -1.24 28.23 -1.35
C LEU A 290 -0.60 27.37 -2.45
N PRO A 291 -0.76 27.72 -3.73
CA PRO A 291 -0.22 26.94 -4.83
C PRO A 291 1.32 26.89 -4.84
N GLU A 292 1.98 27.93 -4.32
CA GLU A 292 3.45 28.05 -4.31
C GLU A 292 4.12 27.18 -3.22
N LEU A 293 3.35 26.64 -2.27
CA LEU A 293 3.92 25.91 -1.14
C LEU A 293 4.65 24.64 -1.59
N ARG A 294 4.15 23.97 -2.63
CA ARG A 294 4.81 22.77 -3.16
C ARG A 294 6.20 23.07 -3.69
N ASP A 295 6.33 24.12 -4.48
CA ASP A 295 7.61 24.53 -5.07
C ASP A 295 8.60 24.97 -3.98
N ALA A 296 8.14 25.74 -3.00
CA ALA A 296 8.93 26.12 -1.84
C ALA A 296 9.45 24.92 -1.02
N LEU A 297 8.66 23.86 -0.90
CA LEU A 297 9.06 22.61 -0.25
C LEU A 297 10.10 21.85 -1.06
N ILE A 298 9.94 21.79 -2.38
CA ILE A 298 10.91 21.16 -3.28
C ILE A 298 12.24 21.92 -3.23
N ASP A 299 12.22 23.25 -3.24
CA ASP A 299 13.41 24.09 -3.09
C ASP A 299 14.12 23.90 -1.73
N ALA A 300 13.34 23.54 -0.70
CA ALA A 300 13.87 23.15 0.63
C ALA A 300 14.29 21.68 0.70
N HIS A 301 14.44 20.98 -0.42
CA HIS A 301 14.78 19.55 -0.54
C HIS A 301 13.74 18.61 0.09
N VAL A 302 12.49 19.03 0.24
CA VAL A 302 11.38 18.19 0.63
C VAL A 302 10.64 17.71 -0.63
N LEU A 303 10.90 16.47 -1.04
CA LEU A 303 10.28 15.90 -2.23
C LEU A 303 8.82 15.56 -1.96
N ILE A 304 7.92 16.34 -2.54
CA ILE A 304 6.47 16.12 -2.49
C ILE A 304 5.98 15.72 -3.88
N PRO A 305 5.60 14.45 -4.07
CA PRO A 305 5.09 14.00 -5.35
C PRO A 305 3.72 14.64 -5.66
N LEU A 306 3.50 14.97 -6.92
CA LEU A 306 2.17 15.25 -7.43
C LEU A 306 1.44 13.91 -7.55
N LEU A 307 0.38 13.75 -6.77
CA LEU A 307 -0.42 12.51 -6.86
C LEU A 307 -1.37 12.58 -8.05
N TRP A 308 -1.29 11.52 -8.88
CA TRP A 308 -2.21 11.28 -9.98
C TRP A 308 -2.32 12.49 -10.93
N PRO A 309 -1.21 12.90 -11.56
CA PRO A 309 -1.22 14.03 -12.50
C PRO A 309 -2.20 13.83 -13.66
N GLU A 310 -2.53 12.58 -13.99
CA GLU A 310 -3.49 12.20 -15.00
C GLU A 310 -4.89 12.74 -14.72
N VAL A 311 -5.24 12.99 -13.46
CA VAL A 311 -6.52 13.61 -13.07
C VAL A 311 -6.69 14.99 -13.75
N LEU A 312 -5.58 15.70 -14.00
CA LEU A 312 -5.61 16.98 -14.73
C LEU A 312 -6.00 16.82 -16.21
N GLU A 313 -5.89 15.62 -16.77
CA GLU A 313 -6.23 15.34 -18.16
C GLU A 313 -7.69 14.91 -18.32
N TRP A 314 -8.16 14.04 -17.39
CA TRP A 314 -9.45 13.37 -17.55
C TRP A 314 -10.60 13.89 -16.67
N ALA A 315 -10.30 14.50 -15.51
CA ALA A 315 -11.36 14.99 -14.65
C ALA A 315 -12.04 16.24 -15.24
N PRO A 316 -13.33 16.46 -14.94
CA PRO A 316 -14.06 17.65 -15.37
C PRO A 316 -13.30 18.93 -15.02
N PHE A 317 -13.30 19.89 -15.95
CA PHE A 317 -12.47 21.11 -15.81
C PHE A 317 -12.82 21.92 -14.55
N ASP A 318 -14.09 21.95 -14.17
CA ASP A 318 -14.62 22.62 -12.96
C ASP A 318 -14.59 21.75 -11.71
N GLY A 319 -14.08 20.51 -11.82
CA GLY A 319 -14.10 19.51 -10.76
C GLY A 319 -13.20 19.84 -9.56
N VAL A 320 -13.67 19.41 -8.39
CA VAL A 320 -12.88 19.46 -7.14
C VAL A 320 -11.63 18.60 -7.29
N GLU A 321 -11.71 17.52 -8.03
CA GLU A 321 -10.63 16.55 -8.25
C GLU A 321 -9.38 17.20 -8.86
N ARG A 322 -9.55 18.14 -9.79
CA ARG A 322 -8.43 18.90 -10.37
C ARG A 322 -7.78 19.80 -9.33
N LYS A 323 -8.58 20.44 -8.47
CA LYS A 323 -8.07 21.26 -7.37
C LYS A 323 -7.33 20.41 -6.33
N LEU A 324 -7.83 19.20 -6.04
CA LEU A 324 -7.15 18.24 -5.17
C LEU A 324 -5.81 17.80 -5.77
N ALA A 325 -5.77 17.47 -7.06
CA ALA A 325 -4.54 17.07 -7.72
C ALA A 325 -3.45 18.15 -7.64
N LEU A 326 -3.82 19.43 -7.71
CA LEU A 326 -2.87 20.56 -7.63
C LEU A 326 -2.49 20.96 -6.20
N ASN A 327 -3.44 20.93 -5.26
CA ASN A 327 -3.32 21.59 -3.96
C ASN A 327 -3.27 20.63 -2.77
N LEU A 328 -3.43 19.32 -2.98
CA LEU A 328 -3.28 18.33 -1.93
C LEU A 328 -1.86 17.81 -1.90
N LEU A 329 -1.12 18.19 -0.88
CA LEU A 329 0.27 17.80 -0.68
C LEU A 329 0.34 16.57 0.21
N CYS A 330 1.09 15.56 -0.21
CA CYS A 330 1.39 14.38 0.61
C CYS A 330 2.71 14.61 1.33
N ILE A 331 2.64 15.20 2.52
CA ILE A 331 3.84 15.43 3.33
C ILE A 331 4.33 14.08 3.89
N PRO A 332 5.59 13.69 3.62
CA PRO A 332 6.10 12.41 4.08
C PRO A 332 6.13 12.32 5.61
N GLU A 333 5.58 11.24 6.18
CA GLU A 333 5.63 10.97 7.61
C GLU A 333 6.97 10.42 8.08
N SER A 334 7.80 9.98 7.15
CA SER A 334 9.16 9.50 7.45
C SER A 334 10.17 10.62 7.67
N MET A 335 9.73 11.87 7.61
CA MET A 335 10.62 13.02 7.83
C MET A 335 11.14 13.03 9.28
N PRO A 336 12.44 13.29 9.47
CA PRO A 336 12.96 13.61 10.79
C PRO A 336 12.25 14.84 11.37
N LYS A 337 12.06 14.89 12.68
CA LYS A 337 11.41 16.05 13.34
C LYS A 337 12.11 17.37 13.03
N GLU A 338 13.42 17.34 12.83
CA GLU A 338 14.25 18.48 12.43
C GLU A 338 13.89 19.00 11.03
N ALA A 339 13.59 18.10 10.10
CA ALA A 339 13.17 18.50 8.74
C ALA A 339 11.75 19.10 8.74
N VAL A 340 10.87 18.68 9.63
CA VAL A 340 9.56 19.33 9.84
C VAL A 340 9.74 20.76 10.35
N HIS A 341 10.69 20.99 11.24
CA HIS A 341 11.02 22.35 11.70
C HIS A 341 11.58 23.21 10.57
N GLN A 342 12.38 22.64 9.66
CA GLN A 342 12.86 23.34 8.46
C GLN A 342 11.71 23.69 7.51
N LEU A 343 10.79 22.74 7.28
CA LEU A 343 9.57 22.92 6.50
C LEU A 343 8.73 24.08 7.06
N LEU A 344 8.57 24.12 8.38
CA LEU A 344 7.82 25.18 9.05
C LEU A 344 8.53 26.54 8.97
N ARG A 345 9.85 26.60 9.08
CA ARG A 345 10.62 27.86 9.00
C ARG A 345 10.73 28.38 7.56
N GLY A 346 10.94 27.51 6.57
CA GLY A 346 11.13 27.92 5.17
C GLY A 346 9.83 28.27 4.43
N GLY A 347 8.72 27.62 4.79
CA GLY A 347 7.41 27.84 4.18
C GLY A 347 6.47 28.73 5.01
N TYR A 348 6.60 28.71 6.34
CA TYR A 348 5.66 29.35 7.26
C TYR A 348 5.85 30.87 7.33
N ASP A 349 7.10 31.36 7.34
CA ASP A 349 7.36 32.81 7.40
C ASP A 349 6.82 33.53 6.15
N LYS A 350 6.86 32.86 4.97
CA LYS A 350 6.26 33.40 3.74
C LYS A 350 4.73 33.29 3.71
N VAL A 351 4.13 32.36 4.45
CA VAL A 351 2.67 32.18 4.53
C VAL A 351 2.03 33.18 5.48
N TYR A 352 2.74 33.60 6.53
CA TYR A 352 2.26 34.60 7.49
C TYR A 352 2.39 36.04 6.96
N GLU A 353 3.35 36.29 6.07
CA GLU A 353 3.51 37.63 5.45
C GLU A 353 2.54 37.89 4.29
N ALA A 354 1.87 36.83 3.78
CA ALA A 354 0.93 36.94 2.65
C ALA A 354 -0.56 36.91 3.05
N GLY A 355 -0.90 36.77 4.33
CA GLY A 355 -2.29 36.76 4.88
C GLY A 355 -2.51 37.89 5.82
#